data_8e8e8df37460a098bb60c3e4a917e101
#
_entry.id   8e8e8df37460a098bb60c3e4a917e101
#
_cell.length_a   1.000
_cell.length_b   1.000
_cell.length_c   1.000
_cell.angle_alpha   90.00
_cell.angle_beta   90.00
_cell.angle_gamma   90.00
#
_symmetry.space_group_name_H-M   'P 1'
#
loop_
_entity.id
_entity.type
_entity.pdbx_description
1 polymer ?
#
loop_
_entity_poly.entity_id
_entity_poly.type
_entity_poly.pdbx_seq_one_letter_code
_entity_poly.pdbx_strand_id
1 'polypeptide(L)'
;MNEGVGIVEPKKLKLKLPEGGYRLESGGILREIEVQYEECGAPLRSGNAVFICHALTGDAHVAGIRPGETKPSGWWEGMVGPGRAIDTDRYHVICANVLGGCSGTTGPMSVNPDTGRPYGSQFPQYTFSDAVDVYRMLLKEIGVSKLAALIGGSFGGMQVMDWMTRCPDEMEKAVLIATSASLNTQALAFDVVGRNAITEDPLWNGGDYYGDGDGKGPKLGLAGARQLAHITYLSREHLQDKFHRGLQDEFVNAPEDDRRERDRLFKTYFQIESYLDYQARKFINRFDANSYLHITRSMDLFDAGERYGSLDAACERVKAKCLVVSLSGDVLFADWQSRDITSSLLRAGKDVSYCHLEIGTGHDAFLTHISDLSKLVGGFLGDRRPKVMKWQERLYGKISSMVKDGAKVVDIGCGDGTLLNVLANQRKTKGDGVEIDVERFEEALADGNNVYWEDADEGLSLIPDGYYDTAVVSDTLQEVRNPRGLLHEALRIADEAIVTFPNFAAYRIRLTLAFRGRLPVSKALPFEWYDTPNIHCITLKDFRRLCDREGIEICEVKAESRHPIGKLLLLFGLKNLGATTIIARIRRRK
;
A
#
# COMPACT_ATOMS: atom_id res chain seq x y z
N MET A 1 15.01 2.60 -26.38
CA MET A 1 13.87 3.51 -26.12
C MET A 1 12.70 2.59 -25.86
N ASN A 2 12.24 2.49 -24.62
CA ASN A 2 11.03 1.71 -24.34
C ASN A 2 9.85 2.52 -24.86
N GLU A 3 9.40 2.20 -26.03
CA GLU A 3 8.11 2.61 -26.53
C GLU A 3 7.08 1.95 -25.61
N GLY A 4 6.14 2.72 -25.03
CA GLY A 4 5.13 2.22 -24.09
C GLY A 4 4.32 1.03 -24.66
N VAL A 5 3.17 0.72 -24.08
CA VAL A 5 2.32 -0.42 -24.51
C VAL A 5 1.75 -0.29 -25.94
N GLY A 6 1.91 0.86 -26.60
CA GLY A 6 1.36 1.10 -27.93
C GLY A 6 -0.14 1.46 -27.91
N ILE A 7 -0.85 1.17 -29.02
CA ILE A 7 -2.29 1.41 -29.11
C ILE A 7 -3.04 0.31 -28.37
N VAL A 8 -3.94 0.70 -27.48
CA VAL A 8 -4.81 -0.20 -26.71
C VAL A 8 -6.25 0.08 -27.11
N GLU A 9 -6.91 -0.95 -27.66
CA GLU A 9 -8.28 -0.84 -28.14
C GLU A 9 -9.27 -1.29 -27.06
N PRO A 10 -10.32 -0.52 -26.75
CA PRO A 10 -11.38 -0.97 -25.87
C PRO A 10 -12.14 -2.13 -26.51
N LYS A 11 -12.34 -3.18 -25.70
CA LYS A 11 -13.10 -4.37 -26.08
C LYS A 11 -14.41 -4.42 -25.32
N LYS A 12 -15.42 -5.00 -25.94
CA LYS A 12 -16.73 -5.22 -25.32
C LYS A 12 -17.08 -6.68 -25.36
N LEU A 13 -17.59 -7.19 -24.25
CA LEU A 13 -18.06 -8.56 -24.15
C LEU A 13 -19.42 -8.61 -23.47
N LYS A 14 -20.39 -9.20 -24.16
CA LYS A 14 -21.69 -9.54 -23.56
C LYS A 14 -21.55 -10.85 -22.81
N LEU A 15 -21.72 -10.81 -21.48
CA LEU A 15 -21.55 -11.97 -20.62
C LEU A 15 -22.65 -12.99 -20.82
N LYS A 16 -22.30 -14.27 -20.71
CA LYS A 16 -23.25 -15.39 -20.64
C LYS A 16 -23.86 -15.47 -19.25
N LEU A 17 -25.10 -15.00 -19.11
CA LEU A 17 -25.81 -14.99 -17.85
C LEU A 17 -26.65 -16.29 -17.66
N PRO A 18 -27.01 -16.63 -16.41
CA PRO A 18 -28.00 -17.66 -16.13
C PRO A 18 -29.33 -17.35 -16.79
N GLU A 19 -30.19 -18.40 -16.97
CA GLU A 19 -31.57 -18.22 -17.41
C GLU A 19 -32.30 -17.28 -16.46
N GLY A 20 -32.94 -16.25 -17.00
CA GLY A 20 -33.61 -15.19 -16.23
C GLY A 20 -32.72 -14.00 -15.86
N GLY A 21 -31.41 -13.99 -16.18
CA GLY A 21 -30.48 -12.89 -15.93
C GLY A 21 -29.61 -13.09 -14.68
N TYR A 22 -28.80 -12.10 -14.38
CA TYR A 22 -27.94 -12.06 -13.19
C TYR A 22 -28.69 -11.40 -12.02
N ARG A 23 -28.86 -12.13 -10.91
CA ARG A 23 -29.48 -11.61 -9.69
C ARG A 23 -28.42 -10.97 -8.80
N LEU A 24 -28.56 -9.68 -8.56
CA LEU A 24 -27.74 -8.91 -7.64
C LEU A 24 -28.03 -9.25 -6.16
N GLU A 25 -27.08 -8.98 -5.27
CA GLU A 25 -27.28 -9.16 -3.81
C GLU A 25 -28.47 -8.35 -3.27
N SER A 26 -28.75 -7.18 -3.85
CA SER A 26 -29.94 -6.36 -3.55
C SER A 26 -31.28 -7.00 -3.95
N GLY A 27 -31.23 -8.11 -4.69
CA GLY A 27 -32.40 -8.79 -5.24
C GLY A 27 -32.81 -8.30 -6.63
N GLY A 28 -32.26 -7.22 -7.14
CA GLY A 28 -32.46 -6.74 -8.50
C GLY A 28 -31.94 -7.75 -9.55
N ILE A 29 -32.43 -7.65 -10.78
CA ILE A 29 -32.03 -8.56 -11.86
C ILE A 29 -31.56 -7.74 -13.06
N LEU A 30 -30.35 -8.03 -13.55
CA LEU A 30 -29.84 -7.55 -14.83
C LEU A 30 -30.03 -8.64 -15.88
N ARG A 31 -30.86 -8.37 -16.89
CA ARG A 31 -31.15 -9.32 -17.99
C ARG A 31 -29.98 -9.51 -18.91
N GLU A 32 -29.19 -8.48 -19.08
CA GLU A 32 -28.01 -8.44 -19.91
C GLU A 32 -26.90 -7.67 -19.21
N ILE A 33 -25.67 -8.13 -19.32
CA ILE A 33 -24.47 -7.42 -18.86
C ILE A 33 -23.46 -7.41 -20.00
N GLU A 34 -23.10 -6.23 -20.45
CA GLU A 34 -21.96 -5.97 -21.34
C GLU A 34 -20.84 -5.37 -20.50
N VAL A 35 -19.63 -5.88 -20.65
CA VAL A 35 -18.44 -5.34 -19.99
C VAL A 35 -17.51 -4.75 -21.02
N GLN A 36 -17.15 -3.49 -20.85
CA GLN A 36 -16.05 -2.88 -21.61
C GLN A 36 -14.76 -3.02 -20.80
N TYR A 37 -13.73 -3.53 -21.45
CA TYR A 37 -12.42 -3.76 -20.84
C TYR A 37 -11.30 -3.47 -21.85
N GLU A 38 -10.11 -3.32 -21.33
CA GLU A 38 -8.89 -3.19 -22.12
C GLU A 38 -7.85 -4.19 -21.63
N GLU A 39 -7.00 -4.63 -22.53
CA GLU A 39 -5.91 -5.55 -22.21
C GLU A 39 -4.65 -5.19 -23.02
N CYS A 40 -3.49 -5.39 -22.39
CA CYS A 40 -2.20 -5.12 -23.02
C CYS A 40 -1.10 -6.02 -22.48
N GLY A 41 0.04 -6.04 -23.15
CA GLY A 41 1.24 -6.72 -22.71
C GLY A 41 1.45 -8.10 -23.31
N ALA A 42 2.16 -8.97 -22.60
CA ALA A 42 2.53 -10.31 -23.05
C ALA A 42 1.30 -11.14 -23.44
N PRO A 43 1.38 -12.06 -24.39
CA PRO A 43 0.27 -12.95 -24.70
C PRO A 43 -0.23 -13.67 -23.44
N LEU A 44 -1.56 -13.76 -23.31
CA LEU A 44 -2.20 -14.45 -22.18
C LEU A 44 -1.75 -15.91 -22.13
N ARG A 45 -1.31 -16.33 -20.97
CA ARG A 45 -0.94 -17.72 -20.63
C ARG A 45 -1.22 -17.99 -19.16
N SER A 46 -1.26 -19.24 -18.77
CA SER A 46 -1.48 -19.60 -17.36
C SER A 46 -0.47 -18.92 -16.44
N GLY A 47 -0.97 -18.22 -15.41
CA GLY A 47 -0.16 -17.63 -14.36
C GLY A 47 0.51 -16.28 -14.71
N ASN A 48 0.14 -15.61 -15.82
CA ASN A 48 0.69 -14.29 -16.13
C ASN A 48 -0.34 -13.14 -16.18
N ALA A 49 -1.60 -13.40 -15.89
CA ALA A 49 -2.64 -12.37 -15.90
C ALA A 49 -2.55 -11.49 -14.66
N VAL A 50 -2.55 -10.18 -14.87
CA VAL A 50 -2.69 -9.17 -13.80
C VAL A 50 -3.98 -8.43 -14.05
N PHE A 51 -4.86 -8.38 -13.04
CA PHE A 51 -6.09 -7.60 -13.10
C PHE A 51 -5.96 -6.33 -12.26
N ILE A 52 -6.31 -5.19 -12.85
CA ILE A 52 -6.28 -3.89 -12.19
C ILE A 52 -7.72 -3.40 -11.98
N CYS A 53 -8.08 -3.18 -10.71
CA CYS A 53 -9.33 -2.52 -10.35
C CYS A 53 -9.11 -1.01 -10.34
N HIS A 54 -9.79 -0.28 -11.22
CA HIS A 54 -9.64 1.18 -11.32
C HIS A 54 -10.29 1.91 -10.13
N ALA A 55 -9.86 3.16 -9.88
CA ALA A 55 -10.43 4.02 -8.85
C ALA A 55 -11.85 4.51 -9.22
N LEU A 56 -12.56 5.14 -8.24
CA LEU A 56 -13.96 5.60 -8.33
C LEU A 56 -14.34 6.22 -9.68
N THR A 57 -13.53 7.13 -10.17
CA THR A 57 -13.78 7.88 -11.41
C THR A 57 -12.81 7.53 -12.54
N GLY A 58 -12.11 6.39 -12.41
CA GLY A 58 -11.26 5.81 -13.44
C GLY A 58 -12.07 5.10 -14.52
N ASP A 59 -11.34 4.49 -15.44
CA ASP A 59 -11.87 3.63 -16.49
C ASP A 59 -10.86 2.50 -16.82
N ALA A 60 -11.19 1.65 -17.80
CA ALA A 60 -10.35 0.52 -18.19
C ALA A 60 -9.01 0.93 -18.83
N HIS A 61 -8.83 2.19 -19.26
CA HIS A 61 -7.64 2.64 -19.94
C HIS A 61 -6.49 2.94 -18.99
N VAL A 62 -5.84 1.88 -18.53
CA VAL A 62 -4.77 1.96 -17.53
C VAL A 62 -3.46 2.46 -18.13
N ALA A 63 -3.14 2.09 -19.35
CA ALA A 63 -1.91 2.48 -20.06
C ALA A 63 -2.09 2.42 -21.59
N GLY A 64 -1.26 3.13 -22.31
CA GLY A 64 -1.19 3.12 -23.77
C GLY A 64 -1.90 4.29 -24.44
N ILE A 65 -2.09 4.17 -25.75
CA ILE A 65 -2.64 5.19 -26.64
C ILE A 65 -4.03 4.73 -27.08
N ARG A 66 -5.06 5.54 -26.87
CA ARG A 66 -6.40 5.24 -27.40
C ARG A 66 -6.42 5.42 -28.91
N PRO A 67 -7.25 4.64 -29.64
CA PRO A 67 -7.43 4.84 -31.06
C PRO A 67 -7.79 6.30 -31.39
N GLY A 68 -7.03 6.91 -32.30
CA GLY A 68 -7.19 8.32 -32.69
C GLY A 68 -6.42 9.33 -31.86
N GLU A 69 -5.80 8.94 -30.76
CA GLU A 69 -4.88 9.76 -29.98
C GLU A 69 -3.44 9.61 -30.50
N THR A 70 -2.60 10.59 -30.19
CA THR A 70 -1.18 10.60 -30.61
C THR A 70 -0.20 10.42 -29.46
N LYS A 71 -0.71 10.41 -28.23
CA LYS A 71 0.09 10.30 -26.99
C LYS A 71 -0.55 9.33 -26.03
N PRO A 72 0.23 8.66 -25.20
CA PRO A 72 -0.31 7.86 -24.12
C PRO A 72 -1.22 8.69 -23.18
N SER A 73 -2.37 8.13 -22.84
CA SER A 73 -3.40 8.76 -22.01
C SER A 73 -3.88 7.88 -20.85
N GLY A 74 -3.26 6.72 -20.67
CA GLY A 74 -3.58 5.82 -19.56
C GLY A 74 -3.35 6.48 -18.20
N TRP A 75 -4.30 6.28 -17.27
CA TRP A 75 -4.22 6.92 -15.95
C TRP A 75 -3.08 6.38 -15.06
N TRP A 76 -2.50 5.23 -15.40
CA TRP A 76 -1.35 4.62 -14.72
C TRP A 76 -0.17 4.34 -15.67
N GLU A 77 0.00 5.17 -16.67
CA GLU A 77 1.04 5.04 -17.70
C GLU A 77 2.44 4.80 -17.13
N GLY A 78 2.78 5.41 -15.99
CA GLY A 78 4.08 5.22 -15.32
C GLY A 78 4.25 3.87 -14.64
N MET A 79 3.15 3.18 -14.30
CA MET A 79 3.18 1.89 -13.60
C MET A 79 3.17 0.69 -14.55
N VAL A 80 2.49 0.79 -15.69
CA VAL A 80 2.23 -0.31 -16.63
C VAL A 80 3.00 -0.08 -17.92
N GLY A 81 3.81 -1.05 -18.32
CA GLY A 81 4.60 -0.96 -19.56
C GLY A 81 5.83 -1.88 -19.55
N PRO A 82 6.55 -1.96 -20.68
CA PRO A 82 7.78 -2.74 -20.77
C PRO A 82 8.82 -2.30 -19.74
N GLY A 83 9.27 -3.22 -18.89
CA GLY A 83 10.25 -2.95 -17.83
C GLY A 83 9.77 -2.03 -16.71
N ARG A 84 8.46 -1.72 -16.60
CA ARG A 84 7.87 -0.94 -15.49
C ARG A 84 7.46 -1.83 -14.34
N ALA A 85 6.87 -1.27 -13.30
CA ALA A 85 6.43 -2.01 -12.12
C ALA A 85 5.53 -3.20 -12.46
N ILE A 86 4.55 -2.99 -13.32
CA ILE A 86 3.71 -4.01 -13.92
C ILE A 86 4.25 -4.23 -15.33
N ASP A 87 5.24 -5.11 -15.43
CA ASP A 87 6.04 -5.32 -16.62
C ASP A 87 5.24 -6.06 -17.71
N THR A 88 4.89 -5.35 -18.77
CA THR A 88 4.13 -5.89 -19.89
C THR A 88 4.92 -6.84 -20.81
N ASP A 89 6.24 -6.96 -20.63
CA ASP A 89 7.02 -8.05 -21.25
C ASP A 89 6.77 -9.40 -20.55
N ARG A 90 6.29 -9.38 -19.31
CA ARG A 90 6.02 -10.57 -18.47
C ARG A 90 4.53 -10.83 -18.31
N TYR A 91 3.77 -9.82 -18.03
CA TYR A 91 2.37 -9.90 -17.64
C TYR A 91 1.41 -9.55 -18.78
N HIS A 92 0.28 -10.22 -18.77
CA HIS A 92 -0.91 -9.83 -19.50
C HIS A 92 -1.79 -9.01 -18.58
N VAL A 93 -1.89 -7.72 -18.85
CA VAL A 93 -2.60 -6.76 -17.99
C VAL A 93 -4.02 -6.56 -18.49
N ILE A 94 -4.99 -6.67 -17.59
CA ILE A 94 -6.42 -6.53 -17.86
C ILE A 94 -6.99 -5.49 -16.90
N CYS A 95 -7.77 -4.55 -17.43
CA CYS A 95 -8.59 -3.64 -16.64
C CYS A 95 -9.99 -3.56 -17.25
N ALA A 96 -11.03 -3.63 -16.43
CA ALA A 96 -12.40 -3.57 -16.89
C ALA A 96 -13.15 -2.45 -16.18
N ASN A 97 -14.07 -1.79 -16.91
CA ASN A 97 -14.94 -0.78 -16.33
C ASN A 97 -15.94 -1.42 -15.37
N VAL A 98 -16.11 -0.80 -14.21
CA VAL A 98 -16.99 -1.32 -13.14
C VAL A 98 -18.45 -1.37 -13.57
N LEU A 99 -19.19 -2.37 -13.10
CA LEU A 99 -20.64 -2.42 -13.20
C LEU A 99 -21.26 -1.15 -12.61
N GLY A 100 -22.26 -0.59 -13.26
CA GLY A 100 -22.88 0.67 -12.81
C GLY A 100 -22.10 1.94 -13.20
N GLY A 101 -20.92 1.80 -13.81
CA GLY A 101 -20.14 2.91 -14.33
C GLY A 101 -20.70 3.49 -15.63
N CYS A 102 -20.03 4.53 -16.16
CA CYS A 102 -20.46 5.25 -17.38
C CYS A 102 -19.49 5.09 -18.56
N SER A 103 -18.53 4.18 -18.46
CA SER A 103 -17.49 3.99 -19.49
C SER A 103 -17.69 2.70 -20.29
N GLY A 104 -18.93 2.37 -20.64
CA GLY A 104 -19.26 1.31 -21.59
C GLY A 104 -19.62 -0.06 -20.99
N THR A 105 -19.38 -0.30 -19.70
CA THR A 105 -19.97 -1.42 -18.97
C THR A 105 -21.41 -1.09 -18.58
N THR A 106 -22.29 -2.10 -18.51
CA THR A 106 -23.69 -1.93 -18.14
C THR A 106 -23.84 -1.10 -16.87
N GLY A 107 -24.62 -0.03 -16.96
CA GLY A 107 -24.85 0.95 -15.90
C GLY A 107 -26.15 1.73 -16.13
N PRO A 108 -26.41 2.79 -15.37
CA PRO A 108 -27.64 3.60 -15.48
C PRO A 108 -27.93 4.15 -16.86
N MET A 109 -26.90 4.46 -17.65
CA MET A 109 -27.01 4.94 -19.03
C MET A 109 -27.37 3.84 -20.03
N SER A 110 -27.19 2.58 -19.67
CA SER A 110 -27.45 1.44 -20.57
C SER A 110 -28.94 1.26 -20.82
N VAL A 111 -29.29 0.78 -22.01
CA VAL A 111 -30.67 0.46 -22.37
C VAL A 111 -31.13 -0.75 -21.53
N ASN A 112 -32.22 -0.58 -20.82
CA ASN A 112 -32.93 -1.67 -20.14
C ASN A 112 -33.67 -2.50 -21.20
N PRO A 113 -33.34 -3.79 -21.39
CA PRO A 113 -33.98 -4.62 -22.41
C PRO A 113 -35.47 -4.85 -22.18
N ASP A 114 -35.96 -4.71 -20.94
CA ASP A 114 -37.37 -4.87 -20.62
C ASP A 114 -38.21 -3.65 -21.04
N THR A 115 -37.62 -2.46 -21.13
CA THR A 115 -38.33 -1.20 -21.44
C THR A 115 -37.93 -0.53 -22.73
N GLY A 116 -36.76 -0.87 -23.28
CA GLY A 116 -36.15 -0.23 -24.43
C GLY A 116 -35.63 1.22 -24.16
N ARG A 117 -35.58 1.66 -22.90
CA ARG A 117 -35.10 2.98 -22.45
C ARG A 117 -33.88 2.81 -21.53
N PRO A 118 -33.06 3.87 -21.33
CA PRO A 118 -32.03 3.81 -20.29
C PRO A 118 -32.59 3.39 -18.94
N TYR A 119 -31.81 2.66 -18.17
CA TYR A 119 -32.21 2.27 -16.81
C TYR A 119 -32.51 3.49 -15.93
N GLY A 120 -31.70 4.54 -16.03
CA GLY A 120 -31.87 5.74 -15.21
C GLY A 120 -31.90 5.40 -13.71
N SER A 121 -32.86 5.96 -13.00
CA SER A 121 -33.11 5.67 -11.58
C SER A 121 -33.56 4.22 -11.29
N GLN A 122 -33.96 3.47 -12.32
CA GLN A 122 -34.35 2.07 -12.18
C GLN A 122 -33.15 1.11 -12.26
N PHE A 123 -31.94 1.60 -12.45
CA PHE A 123 -30.75 0.75 -12.37
C PHE A 123 -30.66 0.17 -10.95
N PRO A 124 -30.62 -1.17 -10.81
CA PRO A 124 -30.65 -1.76 -9.47
C PRO A 124 -29.36 -1.47 -8.72
N GLN A 125 -29.48 -1.22 -7.41
CA GLN A 125 -28.31 -1.07 -6.55
C GLN A 125 -27.51 -2.37 -6.55
N TYR A 126 -26.23 -2.28 -6.75
CA TYR A 126 -25.28 -3.38 -6.71
C TYR A 126 -24.28 -3.20 -5.57
N THR A 127 -23.59 -4.28 -5.20
CA THR A 127 -22.54 -4.33 -4.20
C THR A 127 -21.15 -4.53 -4.85
N PHE A 128 -20.08 -4.42 -4.07
CA PHE A 128 -18.76 -4.82 -4.56
C PHE A 128 -18.71 -6.29 -4.96
N SER A 129 -19.43 -7.16 -4.23
CA SER A 129 -19.52 -8.58 -4.58
C SER A 129 -20.11 -8.78 -5.97
N ASP A 130 -21.16 -8.03 -6.33
CA ASP A 130 -21.75 -8.07 -7.66
C ASP A 130 -20.75 -7.59 -8.74
N ALA A 131 -20.04 -6.49 -8.49
CA ALA A 131 -19.04 -5.96 -9.42
C ALA A 131 -17.88 -6.94 -9.63
N VAL A 132 -17.38 -7.54 -8.56
CA VAL A 132 -16.34 -8.57 -8.61
C VAL A 132 -16.83 -9.81 -9.36
N ASP A 133 -18.05 -10.25 -9.15
CA ASP A 133 -18.61 -11.40 -9.88
C ASP A 133 -18.73 -11.12 -11.39
N VAL A 134 -19.04 -9.89 -11.79
CA VAL A 134 -19.01 -9.46 -13.21
C VAL A 134 -17.59 -9.56 -13.77
N TYR A 135 -16.57 -9.12 -13.04
CA TYR A 135 -15.17 -9.29 -13.46
C TYR A 135 -14.77 -10.76 -13.57
N ARG A 136 -15.18 -11.58 -12.62
CA ARG A 136 -14.92 -13.04 -12.64
C ARG A 136 -15.58 -13.73 -13.82
N MET A 137 -16.81 -13.33 -14.18
CA MET A 137 -17.46 -13.81 -15.40
C MET A 137 -16.71 -13.40 -16.66
N LEU A 138 -16.27 -12.13 -16.75
CA LEU A 138 -15.41 -11.67 -17.86
C LEU A 138 -14.15 -12.51 -17.95
N LEU A 139 -13.38 -12.66 -16.87
CA LEU A 139 -12.14 -13.43 -16.85
C LEU A 139 -12.32 -14.87 -17.29
N LYS A 140 -13.41 -15.50 -16.85
CA LYS A 140 -13.76 -16.87 -17.29
C LYS A 140 -14.02 -16.94 -18.79
N GLU A 141 -14.74 -15.98 -19.37
CA GLU A 141 -15.04 -15.94 -20.81
C GLU A 141 -13.76 -15.71 -21.65
N ILE A 142 -12.80 -14.94 -21.17
CA ILE A 142 -11.52 -14.72 -21.85
C ILE A 142 -10.44 -15.74 -21.50
N GLY A 143 -10.80 -16.77 -20.70
CA GLY A 143 -9.92 -17.93 -20.41
C GLY A 143 -8.93 -17.72 -19.27
N VAL A 144 -9.14 -16.75 -18.38
CA VAL A 144 -8.33 -16.54 -17.17
C VAL A 144 -8.96 -17.27 -16.00
N SER A 145 -8.25 -18.23 -15.42
CA SER A 145 -8.69 -18.98 -14.24
C SER A 145 -8.02 -18.56 -12.94
N LYS A 146 -6.82 -17.97 -13.02
CA LYS A 146 -6.05 -17.49 -11.87
C LYS A 146 -5.20 -16.29 -12.26
N LEU A 147 -5.14 -15.30 -11.38
CA LEU A 147 -4.36 -14.09 -11.54
C LEU A 147 -2.97 -14.25 -10.90
N ALA A 148 -1.93 -13.78 -11.58
CA ALA A 148 -0.61 -13.58 -10.98
C ALA A 148 -0.67 -12.48 -9.90
N ALA A 149 -1.44 -11.41 -10.20
CA ALA A 149 -1.69 -10.35 -9.22
C ALA A 149 -3.06 -9.69 -9.46
N LEU A 150 -3.67 -9.26 -8.36
CA LEU A 150 -4.85 -8.42 -8.30
C LEU A 150 -4.46 -7.10 -7.63
N ILE A 151 -4.66 -5.96 -8.30
CA ILE A 151 -4.14 -4.67 -7.87
C ILE A 151 -5.25 -3.63 -7.88
N GLY A 152 -5.36 -2.83 -6.82
CA GLY A 152 -6.33 -1.74 -6.77
C GLY A 152 -5.94 -0.65 -5.79
N GLY A 153 -6.24 0.60 -6.18
CA GLY A 153 -6.11 1.77 -5.31
C GLY A 153 -7.48 2.36 -4.98
N SER A 154 -7.64 2.90 -3.76
CA SER A 154 -8.87 3.56 -3.33
C SER A 154 -10.09 2.63 -3.45
N PHE A 155 -11.12 3.04 -4.15
CA PHE A 155 -12.28 2.21 -4.57
C PHE A 155 -11.85 0.86 -5.18
N GLY A 156 -10.81 0.85 -6.01
CA GLY A 156 -10.27 -0.39 -6.57
C GLY A 156 -9.68 -1.32 -5.52
N GLY A 157 -9.07 -0.77 -4.48
CA GLY A 157 -8.54 -1.54 -3.34
C GLY A 157 -9.64 -2.20 -2.50
N MET A 158 -10.81 -1.55 -2.35
CA MET A 158 -11.99 -2.17 -1.71
C MET A 158 -12.50 -3.36 -2.53
N GLN A 159 -12.46 -3.28 -3.87
CA GLN A 159 -12.79 -4.43 -4.74
C GLN A 159 -11.76 -5.56 -4.60
N VAL A 160 -10.47 -5.24 -4.48
CA VAL A 160 -9.42 -6.23 -4.18
C VAL A 160 -9.72 -6.92 -2.86
N MET A 161 -10.11 -6.16 -1.83
CA MET A 161 -10.45 -6.69 -0.51
C MET A 161 -11.64 -7.66 -0.55
N ASP A 162 -12.73 -7.30 -1.24
CA ASP A 162 -13.87 -8.21 -1.46
C ASP A 162 -13.44 -9.49 -2.19
N TRP A 163 -12.68 -9.33 -3.27
CA TRP A 163 -12.30 -10.46 -4.11
C TRP A 163 -11.37 -11.45 -3.39
N MET A 164 -10.31 -10.96 -2.74
CA MET A 164 -9.34 -11.83 -2.08
C MET A 164 -9.92 -12.58 -0.87
N THR A 165 -10.94 -12.02 -0.21
CA THR A 165 -11.62 -12.67 0.91
C THR A 165 -12.67 -13.67 0.45
N ARG A 166 -13.44 -13.35 -0.60
CA ARG A 166 -14.49 -14.23 -1.14
C ARG A 166 -13.93 -15.38 -1.99
N CYS A 167 -12.94 -15.09 -2.81
CA CYS A 167 -12.40 -16.01 -3.83
C CYS A 167 -10.88 -16.17 -3.70
N PRO A 168 -10.39 -16.69 -2.56
CA PRO A 168 -8.97 -16.65 -2.20
C PRO A 168 -8.05 -17.49 -3.11
N ASP A 169 -8.60 -18.41 -3.89
CA ASP A 169 -7.83 -19.28 -4.79
C ASP A 169 -7.55 -18.65 -6.16
N GLU A 170 -8.17 -17.50 -6.46
CA GLU A 170 -8.13 -16.91 -7.79
C GLU A 170 -6.94 -15.96 -8.04
N MET A 171 -6.12 -15.65 -7.02
CA MET A 171 -4.93 -14.81 -7.17
C MET A 171 -3.75 -15.32 -6.35
N GLU A 172 -2.53 -15.01 -6.81
CA GLU A 172 -1.29 -15.31 -6.08
C GLU A 172 -0.84 -14.14 -5.21
N LYS A 173 -0.98 -12.92 -5.73
CA LYS A 173 -0.59 -11.68 -5.07
C LYS A 173 -1.76 -10.70 -5.07
N ALA A 174 -1.89 -9.90 -4.01
CA ALA A 174 -2.87 -8.82 -3.90
C ALA A 174 -2.17 -7.53 -3.47
N VAL A 175 -2.48 -6.41 -4.14
CA VAL A 175 -1.92 -5.09 -3.81
C VAL A 175 -3.07 -4.13 -3.52
N LEU A 176 -3.07 -3.60 -2.31
CA LEU A 176 -4.07 -2.67 -1.79
C LEU A 176 -3.39 -1.32 -1.52
N ILE A 177 -3.82 -0.26 -2.20
CA ILE A 177 -3.18 1.06 -2.12
C ILE A 177 -4.22 2.09 -1.67
N ALA A 178 -3.92 2.85 -0.61
CA ALA A 178 -4.77 3.95 -0.14
C ALA A 178 -6.25 3.56 -0.07
N THR A 179 -6.56 2.50 0.68
CA THR A 179 -7.90 1.89 0.73
C THR A 179 -8.28 1.46 2.14
N SER A 180 -9.50 0.96 2.30
CA SER A 180 -10.02 0.49 3.59
C SER A 180 -10.86 -0.78 3.46
N ALA A 181 -11.09 -1.45 4.59
CA ALA A 181 -12.01 -2.59 4.69
C ALA A 181 -13.47 -2.16 4.75
N SER A 182 -13.74 -0.92 5.15
CA SER A 182 -15.05 -0.25 5.13
C SER A 182 -14.84 1.26 5.23
N LEU A 183 -15.81 2.06 4.77
CA LEU A 183 -15.69 3.52 4.90
C LEU A 183 -15.85 3.96 6.36
N ASN A 184 -14.98 4.88 6.79
CA ASN A 184 -15.15 5.57 8.06
C ASN A 184 -16.28 6.62 7.99
N THR A 185 -16.76 7.07 9.15
CA THR A 185 -17.87 8.03 9.24
C THR A 185 -17.62 9.34 8.50
N GLN A 186 -16.37 9.82 8.45
CA GLN A 186 -16.04 11.06 7.74
C GLN A 186 -16.14 10.88 6.23
N ALA A 187 -15.67 9.76 5.70
CA ALA A 187 -15.78 9.42 4.27
C ALA A 187 -17.26 9.26 3.87
N LEU A 188 -18.07 8.56 4.70
CA LEU A 188 -19.53 8.48 4.53
C LEU A 188 -20.18 9.88 4.48
N ALA A 189 -19.74 10.81 5.34
CA ALA A 189 -20.29 12.16 5.35
C ALA A 189 -19.96 12.92 4.06
N PHE A 190 -18.78 12.79 3.51
CA PHE A 190 -18.42 13.37 2.21
C PHE A 190 -19.29 12.81 1.09
N ASP A 191 -19.51 11.51 1.06
CA ASP A 191 -20.36 10.87 0.06
C ASP A 191 -21.82 11.31 0.16
N VAL A 192 -22.36 11.43 1.39
CA VAL A 192 -23.71 11.95 1.62
C VAL A 192 -23.85 13.37 1.05
N VAL A 193 -22.92 14.27 1.36
CA VAL A 193 -22.97 15.67 0.86
C VAL A 193 -22.87 15.71 -0.66
N GLY A 194 -21.97 14.92 -1.24
CA GLY A 194 -21.81 14.83 -2.71
C GLY A 194 -23.07 14.32 -3.40
N ARG A 195 -23.70 13.28 -2.85
CA ARG A 195 -24.96 12.75 -3.40
C ARG A 195 -26.11 13.72 -3.25
N ASN A 196 -26.25 14.37 -2.09
CA ASN A 196 -27.27 15.40 -1.89
C ASN A 196 -27.14 16.54 -2.92
N ALA A 197 -25.94 17.01 -3.19
CA ALA A 197 -25.72 18.03 -4.21
C ALA A 197 -26.27 17.60 -5.60
N ILE A 198 -26.13 16.31 -5.95
CA ILE A 198 -26.65 15.76 -7.21
C ILE A 198 -28.17 15.62 -7.17
N THR A 199 -28.73 15.04 -6.10
CA THR A 199 -30.17 14.72 -6.01
C THR A 199 -31.05 15.96 -5.77
N GLU A 200 -30.48 17.03 -5.22
CA GLU A 200 -31.14 18.32 -5.03
C GLU A 200 -31.04 19.24 -6.28
N ASP A 201 -30.20 18.90 -7.25
CA ASP A 201 -30.17 19.59 -8.54
C ASP A 201 -31.49 19.35 -9.29
N PRO A 202 -32.27 20.42 -9.64
CA PRO A 202 -33.56 20.25 -10.33
C PRO A 202 -33.48 19.45 -11.62
N LEU A 203 -32.33 19.45 -12.30
CA LEU A 203 -32.11 18.72 -13.55
C LEU A 203 -31.82 17.23 -13.33
N TRP A 204 -31.67 16.75 -12.10
CA TRP A 204 -31.58 15.33 -11.81
C TRP A 204 -32.89 14.58 -12.11
N ASN A 205 -34.03 15.26 -11.95
CA ASN A 205 -35.36 14.74 -12.31
C ASN A 205 -35.61 13.31 -11.79
N GLY A 206 -35.27 13.05 -10.50
CA GLY A 206 -35.42 11.71 -9.92
C GLY A 206 -34.55 10.63 -10.59
N GLY A 207 -33.50 11.00 -11.31
CA GLY A 207 -32.59 10.11 -12.05
C GLY A 207 -33.04 9.81 -13.50
N ASP A 208 -34.14 10.41 -13.96
CA ASP A 208 -34.65 10.23 -15.32
C ASP A 208 -34.39 11.49 -16.18
N TYR A 209 -33.16 11.64 -16.67
CA TYR A 209 -32.68 12.79 -17.46
C TYR A 209 -32.05 12.40 -18.80
N TYR A 210 -32.12 11.13 -19.19
CA TYR A 210 -31.49 10.66 -20.46
C TYR A 210 -32.36 10.85 -21.72
N GLY A 211 -33.62 11.22 -21.54
CA GLY A 211 -34.63 11.12 -22.61
C GLY A 211 -34.62 12.18 -23.70
N ASP A 212 -34.07 13.36 -23.48
CA ASP A 212 -34.28 14.51 -24.36
C ASP A 212 -33.03 15.01 -25.13
N GLY A 213 -32.05 14.16 -25.37
CA GLY A 213 -30.84 14.51 -26.11
C GLY A 213 -30.12 15.77 -25.59
N ASP A 214 -28.82 15.86 -25.75
CA ASP A 214 -28.01 17.03 -25.44
C ASP A 214 -27.88 17.49 -23.98
N GLY A 215 -27.26 16.66 -23.17
CA GLY A 215 -26.49 17.17 -22.03
C GLY A 215 -27.32 17.84 -20.92
N LYS A 216 -28.62 17.61 -20.87
CA LYS A 216 -29.47 17.93 -19.74
C LYS A 216 -29.25 16.87 -18.67
N GLY A 217 -28.89 17.25 -17.50
CA GLY A 217 -28.67 16.40 -16.35
C GLY A 217 -28.17 17.25 -15.19
N PRO A 218 -27.99 16.71 -14.00
CA PRO A 218 -27.63 17.48 -12.80
C PRO A 218 -26.15 17.88 -12.82
N LYS A 219 -25.76 18.68 -13.82
CA LYS A 219 -24.36 19.09 -14.02
C LYS A 219 -23.85 19.98 -12.88
N LEU A 220 -24.70 20.82 -12.31
CA LEU A 220 -24.30 21.67 -11.19
C LEU A 220 -24.10 20.84 -9.93
N GLY A 221 -25.01 19.91 -9.65
CA GLY A 221 -24.90 19.00 -8.54
C GLY A 221 -23.67 18.08 -8.67
N LEU A 222 -23.45 17.50 -9.84
CA LEU A 222 -22.26 16.69 -10.12
C LEU A 222 -20.96 17.49 -10.03
N ALA A 223 -20.97 18.76 -10.45
CA ALA A 223 -19.85 19.68 -10.29
C ALA A 223 -19.52 19.91 -8.80
N GLY A 224 -20.53 20.19 -7.99
CA GLY A 224 -20.38 20.35 -6.54
C GLY A 224 -19.83 19.10 -5.85
N ALA A 225 -20.36 17.93 -6.19
CA ALA A 225 -19.84 16.64 -5.71
C ALA A 225 -18.36 16.44 -6.08
N ARG A 226 -17.96 16.82 -7.31
CA ARG A 226 -16.56 16.73 -7.76
C ARG A 226 -15.64 17.70 -7.03
N GLN A 227 -16.10 18.93 -6.79
CA GLN A 227 -15.33 19.92 -6.02
C GLN A 227 -15.07 19.44 -4.60
N LEU A 228 -16.09 18.89 -3.93
CA LEU A 228 -15.96 18.30 -2.59
C LEU A 228 -14.93 17.15 -2.61
N ALA A 229 -15.05 16.25 -3.57
CA ALA A 229 -14.12 15.12 -3.72
C ALA A 229 -12.66 15.60 -3.90
N HIS A 230 -12.42 16.65 -4.69
CA HIS A 230 -11.06 17.20 -4.86
C HIS A 230 -10.46 17.80 -3.58
N ILE A 231 -11.27 18.27 -2.65
CA ILE A 231 -10.79 18.71 -1.34
C ILE A 231 -10.28 17.52 -0.51
N THR A 232 -10.85 16.34 -0.69
CA THR A 232 -10.44 15.13 0.02
C THR A 232 -9.29 14.38 -0.65
N TYR A 233 -9.03 14.64 -1.94
CA TYR A 233 -7.98 13.95 -2.69
C TYR A 233 -6.58 14.55 -2.48
N LEU A 234 -6.52 15.80 -2.07
CA LEU A 234 -5.26 16.49 -1.81
C LEU A 234 -5.09 16.74 -0.31
N SER A 235 -3.86 16.63 0.18
CA SER A 235 -3.55 16.97 1.55
C SER A 235 -3.72 18.48 1.82
N ARG A 236 -3.94 18.83 3.08
CA ARG A 236 -3.99 20.24 3.52
C ARG A 236 -2.69 20.98 3.18
N GLU A 237 -1.57 20.33 3.41
CA GLU A 237 -0.23 20.84 3.16
C GLU A 237 -0.04 21.10 1.65
N HIS A 238 -0.38 20.15 0.81
CA HIS A 238 -0.27 20.31 -0.64
C HIS A 238 -1.17 21.43 -1.19
N LEU A 239 -2.41 21.54 -0.69
CA LEU A 239 -3.30 22.64 -1.06
C LEU A 239 -2.72 23.98 -0.62
N GLN A 240 -2.15 24.06 0.61
CA GLN A 240 -1.53 25.27 1.12
C GLN A 240 -0.31 25.67 0.29
N ASP A 241 0.58 24.73 -0.02
CA ASP A 241 1.82 24.98 -0.77
C ASP A 241 1.54 25.39 -2.22
N LYS A 242 0.48 24.81 -2.82
CA LYS A 242 0.15 25.06 -4.22
C LYS A 242 -0.58 26.36 -4.45
N PHE A 243 -1.49 26.72 -3.57
CA PHE A 243 -2.41 27.86 -3.78
C PHE A 243 -2.21 28.99 -2.79
N HIS A 244 -1.68 28.72 -1.58
CA HIS A 244 -1.65 29.66 -0.47
C HIS A 244 -3.03 30.33 -0.27
N ARG A 245 -3.06 31.65 -0.17
CA ARG A 245 -4.26 32.51 -0.29
C ARG A 245 -4.16 33.37 -1.56
N GLY A 246 -3.58 32.80 -2.62
CA GLY A 246 -3.32 33.50 -3.88
C GLY A 246 -4.61 33.94 -4.55
N LEU A 247 -4.60 35.17 -5.08
CA LEU A 247 -5.66 35.71 -5.90
C LEU A 247 -5.35 35.42 -7.38
N GLN A 248 -6.41 35.34 -8.18
CA GLN A 248 -6.27 35.22 -9.64
C GLN A 248 -5.74 36.51 -10.24
N ASP A 249 -4.82 36.43 -11.19
CA ASP A 249 -4.23 37.60 -11.85
C ASP A 249 -5.29 38.49 -12.52
N GLU A 250 -6.31 37.90 -13.10
CA GLU A 250 -7.45 38.61 -13.70
C GLU A 250 -8.21 39.45 -12.69
N PHE A 251 -8.32 38.99 -11.43
CA PHE A 251 -8.97 39.75 -10.36
C PHE A 251 -8.06 40.86 -9.86
N VAL A 252 -6.77 40.57 -9.67
CA VAL A 252 -5.77 41.54 -9.17
C VAL A 252 -5.63 42.73 -10.13
N ASN A 253 -5.64 42.44 -11.42
CA ASN A 253 -5.45 43.45 -12.48
C ASN A 253 -6.77 44.08 -12.97
N ALA A 254 -7.94 43.63 -12.47
CA ALA A 254 -9.25 44.19 -12.85
C ALA A 254 -9.47 45.63 -12.29
N PRO A 255 -10.22 46.48 -13.01
CA PRO A 255 -10.71 47.76 -12.46
C PRO A 255 -11.47 47.56 -11.15
N GLU A 256 -11.47 48.61 -10.30
CA GLU A 256 -12.08 48.49 -8.97
C GLU A 256 -13.60 48.23 -9.03
N ASP A 257 -14.29 48.80 -10.00
CA ASP A 257 -15.73 48.59 -10.18
C ASP A 257 -16.03 47.14 -10.58
N ASP A 258 -15.19 46.52 -11.43
CA ASP A 258 -15.32 45.12 -11.80
C ASP A 258 -15.04 44.18 -10.62
N ARG A 259 -14.09 44.54 -9.76
CA ARG A 259 -13.82 43.80 -8.53
C ARG A 259 -15.00 43.87 -7.57
N ARG A 260 -15.56 45.06 -7.37
CA ARG A 260 -16.76 45.26 -6.53
C ARG A 260 -17.98 44.50 -7.06
N GLU A 261 -18.17 44.45 -8.38
CA GLU A 261 -19.26 43.66 -8.97
C GLU A 261 -19.02 42.13 -8.80
N ARG A 262 -17.81 41.65 -8.96
CA ARG A 262 -17.48 40.23 -8.69
C ARG A 262 -17.76 39.88 -7.23
N ASP A 263 -17.34 40.70 -6.28
CA ASP A 263 -17.62 40.51 -4.86
C ASP A 263 -19.15 40.48 -4.55
N ARG A 264 -19.89 41.40 -5.14
CA ARG A 264 -21.37 41.46 -4.98
C ARG A 264 -22.05 40.19 -5.51
N LEU A 265 -21.48 39.57 -6.54
CA LEU A 265 -22.02 38.37 -7.17
C LEU A 265 -21.39 37.09 -6.65
N PHE A 266 -20.56 37.13 -5.62
CA PHE A 266 -19.81 36.00 -5.06
C PHE A 266 -19.05 35.22 -6.15
N LYS A 267 -18.50 35.93 -7.14
CA LYS A 267 -17.72 35.32 -8.22
C LYS A 267 -16.31 34.99 -7.74
N THR A 268 -15.77 33.93 -8.32
CA THR A 268 -14.44 33.38 -7.99
C THR A 268 -13.31 34.40 -8.15
N TYR A 269 -12.41 34.48 -7.17
CA TYR A 269 -11.21 35.31 -7.24
C TYR A 269 -9.96 34.68 -6.59
N PHE A 270 -10.10 33.65 -5.74
CA PHE A 270 -8.97 32.87 -5.27
C PHE A 270 -8.52 31.84 -6.30
N GLN A 271 -7.22 31.54 -6.34
CA GLN A 271 -6.68 30.52 -7.24
C GLN A 271 -7.29 29.13 -6.99
N ILE A 272 -7.55 28.77 -5.74
CA ILE A 272 -8.21 27.51 -5.38
C ILE A 272 -9.62 27.38 -5.98
N GLU A 273 -10.38 28.47 -6.07
CA GLU A 273 -11.72 28.45 -6.67
C GLU A 273 -11.64 28.11 -8.17
N SER A 274 -10.70 28.74 -8.89
CA SER A 274 -10.44 28.47 -10.29
C SER A 274 -10.03 27.00 -10.52
N TYR A 275 -9.21 26.46 -9.63
CA TYR A 275 -8.81 25.04 -9.68
C TYR A 275 -10.01 24.10 -9.52
N LEU A 276 -10.81 24.31 -8.47
CA LEU A 276 -12.00 23.49 -8.21
C LEU A 276 -13.01 23.56 -9.36
N ASP A 277 -13.24 24.75 -9.91
CA ASP A 277 -14.11 24.95 -11.06
C ASP A 277 -13.58 24.25 -12.33
N TYR A 278 -12.28 24.34 -12.61
CA TYR A 278 -11.65 23.61 -13.70
C TYR A 278 -11.84 22.08 -13.58
N GLN A 279 -11.62 21.53 -12.40
CA GLN A 279 -11.77 20.09 -12.14
C GLN A 279 -13.24 19.65 -12.30
N ALA A 280 -14.17 20.45 -11.82
CA ALA A 280 -15.59 20.20 -11.97
C ALA A 280 -16.02 20.21 -13.45
N ARG A 281 -15.64 21.25 -14.21
CA ARG A 281 -15.97 21.36 -15.66
C ARG A 281 -15.41 20.20 -16.47
N LYS A 282 -14.18 19.77 -16.17
CA LYS A 282 -13.58 18.60 -16.82
C LYS A 282 -14.36 17.33 -16.53
N PHE A 283 -14.85 17.18 -15.30
CA PHE A 283 -15.53 15.97 -14.84
C PHE A 283 -16.93 15.81 -15.42
N ILE A 284 -17.77 16.85 -15.38
CA ILE A 284 -19.16 16.78 -15.86
C ILE A 284 -19.31 16.47 -17.35
N ASN A 285 -18.23 16.56 -18.12
CA ASN A 285 -18.22 16.23 -19.54
C ASN A 285 -17.88 14.74 -19.81
N ARG A 286 -17.44 14.01 -18.81
CA ARG A 286 -17.00 12.61 -18.96
C ARG A 286 -17.64 11.63 -17.99
N PHE A 287 -18.36 12.11 -16.98
CA PHE A 287 -18.93 11.26 -15.97
C PHE A 287 -20.44 11.46 -15.83
N ASP A 288 -21.16 10.38 -15.55
CA ASP A 288 -22.60 10.37 -15.39
C ASP A 288 -22.99 10.46 -13.91
N ALA A 289 -24.02 11.26 -13.61
CA ALA A 289 -24.43 11.52 -12.24
C ALA A 289 -25.06 10.29 -11.55
N ASN A 290 -25.91 9.54 -12.25
CA ASN A 290 -26.49 8.33 -11.67
C ASN A 290 -25.40 7.27 -11.44
N SER A 291 -24.44 7.13 -12.34
CA SER A 291 -23.29 6.27 -12.13
C SER A 291 -22.49 6.68 -10.90
N TYR A 292 -22.27 7.99 -10.68
CA TYR A 292 -21.62 8.50 -9.46
C TYR A 292 -22.40 8.12 -8.20
N LEU A 293 -23.73 8.28 -8.22
CA LEU A 293 -24.61 7.90 -7.10
C LEU A 293 -24.52 6.41 -6.77
N HIS A 294 -24.61 5.54 -7.78
CA HIS A 294 -24.54 4.09 -7.59
C HIS A 294 -23.18 3.61 -7.10
N ILE A 295 -22.09 4.15 -7.67
CA ILE A 295 -20.73 3.76 -7.29
C ILE A 295 -20.44 4.19 -5.86
N THR A 296 -20.72 5.45 -5.48
CA THR A 296 -20.50 5.91 -4.09
C THR A 296 -21.40 5.17 -3.11
N ARG A 297 -22.63 4.84 -3.50
CA ARG A 297 -23.52 4.04 -2.65
C ARG A 297 -22.99 2.62 -2.45
N SER A 298 -22.35 2.00 -3.45
CA SER A 298 -21.72 0.69 -3.27
C SER A 298 -20.54 0.74 -2.32
N MET A 299 -19.80 1.87 -2.27
CA MET A 299 -18.74 2.09 -1.26
C MET A 299 -19.31 2.20 0.15
N ASP A 300 -20.38 2.98 0.34
CA ASP A 300 -21.03 3.13 1.65
C ASP A 300 -21.47 1.79 2.25
N LEU A 301 -21.98 0.90 1.39
CA LEU A 301 -22.52 -0.39 1.78
C LEU A 301 -21.44 -1.47 1.98
N PHE A 302 -20.20 -1.17 1.65
CA PHE A 302 -19.14 -2.16 1.74
C PHE A 302 -18.54 -2.24 3.15
N ASP A 303 -18.57 -3.45 3.70
CA ASP A 303 -17.79 -3.85 4.87
C ASP A 303 -17.26 -5.27 4.63
N ALA A 304 -15.92 -5.39 4.52
CA ALA A 304 -15.26 -6.66 4.25
C ALA A 304 -15.48 -7.70 5.36
N GLY A 305 -15.74 -7.24 6.58
CA GLY A 305 -15.99 -8.08 7.75
C GLY A 305 -17.43 -8.53 7.90
N GLU A 306 -18.42 -7.81 7.35
CA GLU A 306 -19.85 -8.03 7.59
C GLU A 306 -20.28 -9.47 7.31
N ARG A 307 -19.88 -10.00 6.14
CA ARG A 307 -20.21 -11.38 5.72
C ARG A 307 -19.66 -12.46 6.65
N TYR A 308 -18.57 -12.19 7.34
CA TYR A 308 -17.80 -13.16 8.13
C TYR A 308 -17.86 -12.89 9.63
N GLY A 309 -18.54 -11.82 10.05
CA GLY A 309 -18.70 -11.40 11.44
C GLY A 309 -17.56 -10.53 11.98
N SER A 310 -16.43 -10.47 11.30
CA SER A 310 -15.33 -9.54 11.61
C SER A 310 -14.33 -9.44 10.45
N LEU A 311 -13.51 -8.38 10.45
CA LEU A 311 -12.41 -8.24 9.49
C LEU A 311 -11.36 -9.34 9.66
N ASP A 312 -11.06 -9.76 10.89
CA ASP A 312 -10.12 -10.85 11.16
C ASP A 312 -10.60 -12.17 10.52
N ALA A 313 -11.90 -12.51 10.70
CA ALA A 313 -12.47 -13.70 10.09
C ALA A 313 -12.51 -13.64 8.55
N ALA A 314 -12.70 -12.46 7.97
CA ALA A 314 -12.54 -12.25 6.53
C ALA A 314 -11.10 -12.50 6.09
N CYS A 315 -10.12 -11.95 6.81
CA CYS A 315 -8.69 -12.10 6.54
C CYS A 315 -8.19 -13.55 6.70
N GLU A 316 -8.78 -14.36 7.57
CA GLU A 316 -8.45 -15.80 7.69
C GLU A 316 -8.62 -16.56 6.37
N ARG A 317 -9.46 -16.10 5.49
CA ARG A 317 -9.73 -16.72 4.19
C ARG A 317 -8.66 -16.42 3.14
N VAL A 318 -7.93 -15.31 3.28
CA VAL A 318 -6.94 -14.83 2.30
C VAL A 318 -5.81 -15.86 2.13
N LYS A 319 -5.45 -16.14 0.87
CA LYS A 319 -4.33 -17.03 0.49
C LYS A 319 -3.25 -16.31 -0.29
N ALA A 320 -3.58 -15.16 -0.87
CA ALA A 320 -2.63 -14.34 -1.62
C ALA A 320 -1.57 -13.75 -0.69
N LYS A 321 -0.35 -13.59 -1.21
CA LYS A 321 0.64 -12.69 -0.61
C LYS A 321 0.16 -11.25 -0.81
N CYS A 322 0.15 -10.44 0.25
CA CYS A 322 -0.44 -9.09 0.23
C CYS A 322 0.63 -8.00 0.36
N LEU A 323 0.44 -6.90 -0.37
CA LEU A 323 1.10 -5.61 -0.14
C LEU A 323 0.03 -4.57 0.17
N VAL A 324 0.12 -3.94 1.33
CA VAL A 324 -0.76 -2.85 1.74
C VAL A 324 0.06 -1.57 1.78
N VAL A 325 -0.42 -0.53 1.09
CA VAL A 325 0.27 0.77 1.00
C VAL A 325 -0.68 1.86 1.43
N SER A 326 -0.29 2.64 2.44
CA SER A 326 -0.96 3.88 2.82
C SER A 326 -0.16 5.10 2.35
N LEU A 327 -0.80 6.26 2.32
CA LEU A 327 -0.21 7.50 1.80
C LEU A 327 -0.30 8.60 2.86
N SER A 328 0.80 9.32 3.07
CA SER A 328 0.79 10.45 4.00
C SER A 328 -0.14 11.57 3.53
N GLY A 329 -0.86 12.18 4.47
CA GLY A 329 -1.80 13.26 4.19
C GLY A 329 -3.10 12.82 3.49
N ASP A 330 -3.35 11.52 3.34
CA ASP A 330 -4.64 11.01 2.85
C ASP A 330 -5.70 11.17 3.95
N VAL A 331 -6.67 12.05 3.71
CA VAL A 331 -7.78 12.33 4.65
C VAL A 331 -8.99 11.43 4.41
N LEU A 332 -9.07 10.78 3.25
CA LEU A 332 -10.16 9.89 2.88
C LEU A 332 -9.92 8.46 3.38
N PHE A 333 -8.72 7.94 3.11
CA PHE A 333 -8.24 6.64 3.55
C PHE A 333 -6.99 6.81 4.40
N ALA A 334 -7.19 7.33 5.62
CA ALA A 334 -6.11 7.60 6.56
C ALA A 334 -5.33 6.33 6.91
N ASP A 335 -4.06 6.50 7.27
CA ASP A 335 -3.10 5.42 7.55
C ASP A 335 -3.65 4.30 8.43
N TRP A 336 -4.37 4.65 9.50
CA TRP A 336 -4.92 3.66 10.45
C TRP A 336 -5.83 2.62 9.77
N GLN A 337 -6.53 2.95 8.68
CA GLN A 337 -7.41 2.01 7.95
C GLN A 337 -6.59 0.93 7.23
N SER A 338 -5.46 1.31 6.62
CA SER A 338 -4.51 0.36 6.03
C SER A 338 -3.81 -0.48 7.10
N ARG A 339 -3.51 0.11 8.26
CA ARG A 339 -2.96 -0.61 9.43
C ARG A 339 -3.96 -1.62 9.98
N ASP A 340 -5.25 -1.32 10.01
CA ASP A 340 -6.30 -2.26 10.42
C ASP A 340 -6.35 -3.49 9.49
N ILE A 341 -6.32 -3.29 8.17
CA ILE A 341 -6.23 -4.41 7.20
C ILE A 341 -4.98 -5.24 7.45
N THR A 342 -3.82 -4.58 7.60
CA THR A 342 -2.53 -5.26 7.80
C THR A 342 -2.51 -6.05 9.10
N SER A 343 -2.96 -5.43 10.20
CA SER A 343 -3.03 -6.08 11.52
C SER A 343 -3.97 -7.29 11.52
N SER A 344 -5.10 -7.20 10.80
CA SER A 344 -6.03 -8.33 10.66
C SER A 344 -5.42 -9.47 9.83
N LEU A 345 -4.70 -9.16 8.75
CA LEU A 345 -3.95 -10.15 7.98
C LEU A 345 -2.85 -10.81 8.83
N LEU A 346 -2.14 -10.02 9.64
CA LEU A 346 -1.13 -10.54 10.57
C LEU A 346 -1.75 -11.48 11.60
N ARG A 347 -2.82 -11.06 12.30
CA ARG A 347 -3.51 -11.92 13.28
C ARG A 347 -3.99 -13.23 12.65
N ALA A 348 -4.41 -13.18 11.39
CA ALA A 348 -4.78 -14.35 10.60
C ALA A 348 -3.57 -15.17 10.09
N GLY A 349 -2.33 -14.79 10.41
CA GLY A 349 -1.11 -15.50 10.01
C GLY A 349 -0.84 -15.48 8.50
N LYS A 350 -1.22 -14.39 7.81
CA LYS A 350 -1.06 -14.24 6.35
C LYS A 350 0.24 -13.56 5.99
N ASP A 351 0.73 -13.86 4.79
CA ASP A 351 1.91 -13.22 4.21
C ASP A 351 1.53 -11.80 3.78
N VAL A 352 1.95 -10.78 4.51
CA VAL A 352 1.64 -9.38 4.27
C VAL A 352 2.88 -8.50 4.46
N SER A 353 3.04 -7.53 3.56
CA SER A 353 3.96 -6.40 3.72
C SER A 353 3.15 -5.10 3.82
N TYR A 354 3.68 -4.14 4.57
CA TYR A 354 3.04 -2.85 4.78
C TYR A 354 4.04 -1.71 4.59
N CYS A 355 3.60 -0.68 3.85
CA CYS A 355 4.38 0.54 3.65
C CYS A 355 3.49 1.78 3.81
N HIS A 356 3.96 2.74 4.60
CA HIS A 356 3.41 4.10 4.63
C HIS A 356 4.30 5.01 3.79
N LEU A 357 3.80 5.47 2.63
CA LEU A 357 4.56 6.34 1.74
C LEU A 357 4.45 7.80 2.15
N GLU A 358 5.57 8.40 2.53
CA GLU A 358 5.71 9.81 2.90
C GLU A 358 5.77 10.72 1.65
N ILE A 359 4.66 10.89 0.95
CA ILE A 359 4.60 11.69 -0.29
C ILE A 359 4.02 13.10 -0.04
N GLY A 360 3.18 13.27 0.97
CA GLY A 360 2.62 14.56 1.36
C GLY A 360 1.55 15.15 0.42
N THR A 361 1.26 14.52 -0.72
CA THR A 361 0.25 15.01 -1.68
C THR A 361 -1.18 14.67 -1.27
N GLY A 362 -1.35 13.60 -0.48
CA GLY A 362 -2.64 13.07 -0.09
C GLY A 362 -3.08 11.90 -0.97
N HIS A 363 -4.40 11.67 -1.04
CA HIS A 363 -4.99 10.50 -1.69
C HIS A 363 -4.57 10.31 -3.15
N ASP A 364 -4.54 11.37 -3.96
CA ASP A 364 -4.19 11.27 -5.39
C ASP A 364 -2.72 10.91 -5.64
N ALA A 365 -1.88 10.77 -4.60
CA ALA A 365 -0.48 10.42 -4.74
C ALA A 365 -0.27 9.10 -5.51
N PHE A 366 -1.15 8.10 -5.34
CA PHE A 366 -1.02 6.83 -6.08
C PHE A 366 -1.24 6.97 -7.59
N LEU A 367 -1.80 8.09 -8.05
CA LEU A 367 -1.98 8.43 -9.47
C LEU A 367 -0.91 9.39 -10.00
N THR A 368 -0.30 10.20 -9.11
CA THR A 368 0.56 11.32 -9.50
C THR A 368 2.04 11.12 -9.13
N HIS A 369 2.33 10.39 -8.05
CA HIS A 369 3.69 10.11 -7.55
C HIS A 369 4.08 8.65 -7.84
N ILE A 370 4.11 8.34 -9.12
CA ILE A 370 4.29 6.97 -9.64
C ILE A 370 5.67 6.38 -9.32
N SER A 371 6.74 7.20 -9.22
CA SER A 371 8.12 6.72 -9.08
C SER A 371 8.33 5.84 -7.84
N ASP A 372 7.86 6.29 -6.68
CA ASP A 372 8.07 5.58 -5.41
C ASP A 372 7.14 4.36 -5.31
N LEU A 373 5.87 4.55 -5.69
CA LEU A 373 4.92 3.45 -5.75
C LEU A 373 5.36 2.35 -6.73
N SER A 374 5.97 2.71 -7.86
CA SER A 374 6.42 1.74 -8.87
C SER A 374 7.57 0.87 -8.36
N LYS A 375 8.48 1.40 -7.55
CA LYS A 375 9.54 0.60 -6.92
C LYS A 375 8.96 -0.44 -5.97
N LEU A 376 8.00 -0.04 -5.12
CA LEU A 376 7.33 -0.94 -4.18
C LEU A 376 6.56 -2.05 -4.92
N VAL A 377 5.68 -1.68 -5.82
CA VAL A 377 4.85 -2.65 -6.57
C VAL A 377 5.73 -3.53 -7.45
N GLY A 378 6.72 -2.95 -8.13
CA GLY A 378 7.66 -3.69 -8.97
C GLY A 378 8.54 -4.65 -8.17
N GLY A 379 9.02 -4.24 -7.00
CA GLY A 379 9.74 -5.10 -6.05
C GLY A 379 8.86 -6.27 -5.59
N PHE A 380 7.63 -5.97 -5.16
CA PHE A 380 6.67 -6.98 -4.70
C PHE A 380 6.27 -7.98 -5.79
N LEU A 381 6.10 -7.53 -7.03
CA LEU A 381 5.79 -8.40 -8.18
C LEU A 381 7.01 -9.16 -8.72
N GLY A 382 8.22 -8.64 -8.46
CA GLY A 382 9.48 -9.23 -8.91
C GLY A 382 9.84 -10.53 -8.18
N ASP A 383 10.88 -11.20 -8.70
CA ASP A 383 11.47 -12.41 -8.13
C ASP A 383 12.99 -12.25 -8.07
N ARG A 384 13.49 -11.27 -7.31
CA ARG A 384 14.93 -11.16 -7.06
C ARG A 384 15.39 -12.31 -6.16
N ARG A 385 16.65 -12.73 -6.33
CA ARG A 385 17.30 -13.67 -5.41
C ARG A 385 18.37 -12.94 -4.61
N PRO A 386 18.35 -13.02 -3.28
CA PRO A 386 19.30 -12.32 -2.42
C PRO A 386 20.74 -12.75 -2.66
N LYS A 387 21.67 -11.79 -2.56
CA LYS A 387 23.11 -12.04 -2.61
C LYS A 387 23.70 -11.93 -1.22
N VAL A 388 24.08 -13.05 -0.62
CA VAL A 388 24.75 -13.08 0.69
C VAL A 388 26.25 -12.82 0.55
N MET A 389 26.78 -11.85 1.31
CA MET A 389 28.21 -11.59 1.35
C MET A 389 28.94 -12.48 2.37
N LYS A 390 30.13 -13.00 2.01
CA LYS A 390 30.91 -13.96 2.85
C LYS A 390 31.18 -13.54 4.31
N TRP A 391 31.21 -12.24 4.61
CA TRP A 391 31.44 -11.77 5.98
C TRP A 391 30.18 -11.84 6.84
N GLN A 392 29.02 -11.69 6.25
CA GLN A 392 27.73 -11.81 6.91
C GLN A 392 27.45 -13.27 7.27
N GLU A 393 27.91 -14.23 6.47
CA GLU A 393 27.72 -15.68 6.72
C GLU A 393 28.16 -16.11 8.12
N ARG A 394 29.25 -15.55 8.66
CA ARG A 394 29.75 -15.90 10.00
C ARG A 394 28.86 -15.39 11.12
N LEU A 395 28.43 -14.13 11.06
CA LEU A 395 27.56 -13.52 12.08
C LEU A 395 26.18 -14.18 12.02
N TYR A 396 25.64 -14.25 10.83
CA TYR A 396 24.33 -14.84 10.58
C TYR A 396 24.28 -16.33 10.89
N GLY A 397 25.34 -17.09 10.64
CA GLY A 397 25.47 -18.49 11.07
C GLY A 397 25.45 -18.66 12.59
N LYS A 398 25.98 -17.72 13.37
CA LYS A 398 25.89 -17.72 14.84
C LYS A 398 24.49 -17.37 15.34
N ILE A 399 23.87 -16.34 14.75
CA ILE A 399 22.47 -16.00 15.04
C ILE A 399 21.58 -17.19 14.72
N SER A 400 21.72 -17.77 13.51
CA SER A 400 21.00 -18.97 13.08
C SER A 400 21.13 -20.13 14.07
N SER A 401 22.33 -20.34 14.65
CA SER A 401 22.54 -21.43 15.63
C SER A 401 21.85 -21.19 16.98
N MET A 402 21.24 -20.02 17.21
CA MET A 402 20.47 -19.69 18.41
C MET A 402 18.95 -19.68 18.14
N VAL A 403 18.55 -19.72 16.88
CA VAL A 403 17.14 -19.77 16.45
C VAL A 403 16.69 -21.22 16.31
N LYS A 404 15.50 -21.56 16.77
CA LYS A 404 14.89 -22.89 16.64
C LYS A 404 14.48 -23.16 15.19
N ASP A 405 14.55 -24.42 14.78
CA ASP A 405 14.07 -24.83 13.46
C ASP A 405 12.55 -24.62 13.35
N GLY A 406 12.11 -24.02 12.24
CA GLY A 406 10.71 -23.72 11.99
C GLY A 406 10.12 -22.56 12.79
N ALA A 407 10.93 -21.83 13.56
CA ALA A 407 10.47 -20.71 14.38
C ALA A 407 9.88 -19.58 13.51
N LYS A 408 8.92 -18.86 14.06
CA LYS A 408 8.42 -17.61 13.53
C LYS A 408 9.31 -16.47 14.03
N VAL A 409 9.95 -15.76 13.13
CA VAL A 409 11.01 -14.78 13.46
C VAL A 409 10.66 -13.39 12.93
N VAL A 410 10.98 -12.36 13.70
CA VAL A 410 11.02 -10.98 13.19
C VAL A 410 12.44 -10.44 13.31
N ASP A 411 12.91 -9.78 12.26
CA ASP A 411 14.19 -9.05 12.22
C ASP A 411 13.93 -7.55 12.27
N ILE A 412 14.27 -6.91 13.38
CA ILE A 412 14.03 -5.48 13.62
C ILE A 412 15.28 -4.70 13.15
N GLY A 413 15.13 -3.87 12.14
CA GLY A 413 16.22 -3.29 11.35
C GLY A 413 16.79 -4.34 10.38
N CYS A 414 15.90 -4.95 9.57
CA CYS A 414 16.25 -6.10 8.73
C CYS A 414 17.16 -5.76 7.54
N GLY A 415 17.34 -4.48 7.24
CA GLY A 415 18.09 -4.04 6.07
C GLY A 415 17.51 -4.62 4.78
N ASP A 416 18.37 -5.17 3.95
CA ASP A 416 18.01 -5.83 2.68
C ASP A 416 17.33 -7.21 2.84
N GLY A 417 17.01 -7.64 4.06
CA GLY A 417 16.40 -8.94 4.34
C GLY A 417 17.33 -10.15 4.25
N THR A 418 18.64 -9.93 4.07
CA THR A 418 19.62 -11.01 3.91
C THR A 418 19.60 -12.00 5.08
N LEU A 419 19.49 -11.53 6.34
CA LEU A 419 19.43 -12.40 7.52
C LEU A 419 18.17 -13.28 7.52
N LEU A 420 17.02 -12.72 7.18
CA LEU A 420 15.76 -13.47 7.06
C LEU A 420 15.90 -14.63 6.06
N ASN A 421 16.49 -14.35 4.90
CA ASN A 421 16.76 -15.36 3.87
C ASN A 421 17.72 -16.44 4.35
N VAL A 422 18.76 -16.09 5.12
CA VAL A 422 19.68 -17.06 5.73
C VAL A 422 18.96 -17.94 6.74
N LEU A 423 18.12 -17.37 7.60
CA LEU A 423 17.34 -18.10 8.60
C LEU A 423 16.32 -19.04 7.93
N ALA A 424 15.60 -18.57 6.93
CA ALA A 424 14.66 -19.39 6.16
C ALA A 424 15.34 -20.61 5.52
N ASN A 425 16.53 -20.42 4.91
CA ASN A 425 17.29 -21.49 4.27
C ASN A 425 17.89 -22.48 5.27
N GLN A 426 18.47 -22.00 6.37
CA GLN A 426 19.21 -22.83 7.34
C GLN A 426 18.33 -23.45 8.41
N ARG A 427 17.25 -22.75 8.83
CA ARG A 427 16.37 -23.11 9.94
C ARG A 427 14.91 -23.33 9.55
N LYS A 428 14.57 -23.16 8.27
CA LYS A 428 13.19 -23.23 7.76
C LYS A 428 12.23 -22.32 8.52
N THR A 429 12.73 -21.17 8.96
CA THR A 429 11.92 -20.19 9.68
C THR A 429 10.92 -19.51 8.74
N LYS A 430 9.82 -19.04 9.31
CA LYS A 430 8.98 -18.01 8.70
C LYS A 430 9.38 -16.68 9.31
N GLY A 431 9.82 -15.73 8.48
CA GLY A 431 10.39 -14.49 8.97
C GLY A 431 9.80 -13.27 8.32
N ASP A 432 9.57 -12.24 9.13
CA ASP A 432 9.15 -10.92 8.70
C ASP A 432 10.22 -9.90 9.12
N GLY A 433 10.34 -8.78 8.38
CA GLY A 433 11.28 -7.70 8.66
C GLY A 433 10.59 -6.42 9.11
N VAL A 434 11.28 -5.62 9.90
CA VAL A 434 10.95 -4.21 10.15
C VAL A 434 12.11 -3.37 9.68
N GLU A 435 11.86 -2.37 8.83
CA GLU A 435 12.91 -1.50 8.29
C GLU A 435 12.36 -0.09 8.08
N ILE A 436 13.14 0.92 8.47
CA ILE A 436 12.79 2.33 8.32
C ILE A 436 13.40 2.96 7.06
N ASP A 437 14.55 2.46 6.62
CA ASP A 437 15.20 2.93 5.39
C ASP A 437 14.44 2.43 4.17
N VAL A 438 13.89 3.34 3.38
CA VAL A 438 13.01 3.02 2.24
C VAL A 438 13.75 2.20 1.17
N GLU A 439 15.03 2.50 0.88
CA GLU A 439 15.79 1.77 -0.14
C GLU A 439 16.03 0.33 0.30
N ARG A 440 16.39 0.12 1.56
CA ARG A 440 16.58 -1.22 2.14
C ARG A 440 15.28 -2.00 2.25
N PHE A 441 14.19 -1.31 2.63
CA PHE A 441 12.85 -1.89 2.63
C PHE A 441 12.47 -2.41 1.22
N GLU A 442 12.69 -1.57 0.18
CA GLU A 442 12.43 -1.96 -1.21
C GLU A 442 13.27 -3.17 -1.65
N GLU A 443 14.54 -3.22 -1.23
CA GLU A 443 15.43 -4.37 -1.50
C GLU A 443 14.93 -5.64 -0.81
N ALA A 444 14.58 -5.59 0.47
CA ALA A 444 14.06 -6.72 1.21
C ALA A 444 12.73 -7.24 0.64
N LEU A 445 11.85 -6.31 0.26
CA LEU A 445 10.57 -6.65 -0.40
C LEU A 445 10.80 -7.33 -1.75
N ALA A 446 11.74 -6.81 -2.56
CA ALA A 446 12.08 -7.37 -3.86
C ALA A 446 12.74 -8.76 -3.77
N ASP A 447 13.42 -9.06 -2.67
CA ASP A 447 13.98 -10.36 -2.35
C ASP A 447 12.94 -11.37 -1.80
N GLY A 448 11.66 -10.96 -1.78
CA GLY A 448 10.52 -11.81 -1.46
C GLY A 448 10.19 -11.89 0.04
N ASN A 449 10.85 -11.11 0.89
CA ASN A 449 10.51 -11.05 2.32
C ASN A 449 9.18 -10.32 2.54
N ASN A 450 8.50 -10.62 3.65
CA ASN A 450 7.49 -9.74 4.20
C ASN A 450 8.19 -8.67 5.03
N VAL A 451 7.86 -7.40 4.81
CA VAL A 451 8.53 -6.29 5.50
C VAL A 451 7.50 -5.21 5.88
N TYR A 452 7.70 -4.64 7.07
CA TYR A 452 6.90 -3.53 7.58
C TYR A 452 7.79 -2.29 7.66
N TRP A 453 7.37 -1.23 6.99
CA TRP A 453 8.06 0.04 7.09
C TRP A 453 7.59 0.78 8.34
N GLU A 454 8.35 0.63 9.42
CA GLU A 454 8.08 1.22 10.73
C GLU A 454 9.36 1.71 11.41
N ASP A 455 9.22 2.78 12.21
CA ASP A 455 10.28 3.26 13.10
C ASP A 455 10.21 2.48 14.44
N ALA A 456 11.22 1.66 14.67
CA ALA A 456 11.32 0.89 15.92
C ALA A 456 11.46 1.77 17.17
N ASP A 457 11.84 3.04 17.04
CA ASP A 457 11.88 4.02 18.14
C ASP A 457 10.48 4.50 18.57
N GLU A 458 9.50 4.45 17.67
CA GLU A 458 8.11 4.82 17.93
C GLU A 458 7.24 3.65 18.40
N GLY A 459 7.82 2.44 18.40
CA GLY A 459 7.15 1.20 18.77
C GLY A 459 6.61 0.43 17.55
N LEU A 460 6.28 -0.84 17.77
CA LEU A 460 5.86 -1.77 16.73
C LEU A 460 4.37 -2.13 16.88
N SER A 461 3.51 -1.10 16.94
CA SER A 461 2.08 -1.27 17.27
C SER A 461 1.29 -2.08 16.25
N LEU A 462 1.79 -2.21 15.01
CA LEU A 462 1.23 -3.06 13.98
C LEU A 462 1.27 -4.54 14.36
N ILE A 463 2.28 -4.94 15.14
CA ILE A 463 2.58 -6.33 15.49
C ILE A 463 1.93 -6.69 16.84
N PRO A 464 1.09 -7.74 16.90
CA PRO A 464 0.48 -8.20 18.15
C PRO A 464 1.49 -8.71 19.18
N ASP A 465 1.09 -8.70 20.47
CA ASP A 465 1.89 -9.27 21.55
C ASP A 465 2.12 -10.78 21.35
N GLY A 466 3.36 -11.23 21.57
CA GLY A 466 3.72 -12.64 21.50
C GLY A 466 3.51 -13.30 20.13
N TYR A 467 3.55 -12.52 19.06
CA TYR A 467 3.27 -13.01 17.71
C TYR A 467 4.41 -13.86 17.13
N TYR A 468 5.64 -13.65 17.59
CA TYR A 468 6.83 -14.37 17.14
C TYR A 468 7.43 -15.24 18.24
N ASP A 469 8.12 -16.32 17.86
CA ASP A 469 8.93 -17.10 18.77
C ASP A 469 10.22 -16.36 19.14
N THR A 470 10.83 -15.68 18.14
CA THR A 470 12.12 -15.00 18.32
C THR A 470 12.14 -13.67 17.56
N ALA A 471 12.49 -12.59 18.26
CA ALA A 471 12.89 -11.33 17.64
C ALA A 471 14.43 -11.31 17.45
N VAL A 472 14.89 -10.77 16.32
CA VAL A 472 16.30 -10.48 16.10
C VAL A 472 16.47 -8.96 16.00
N VAL A 473 17.49 -8.44 16.70
CA VAL A 473 17.89 -7.03 16.67
C VAL A 473 19.39 -7.03 16.31
N SER A 474 19.67 -7.03 15.02
CA SER A 474 21.05 -7.22 14.52
C SER A 474 21.68 -5.90 14.12
N ASP A 475 22.65 -5.44 14.93
CA ASP A 475 23.37 -4.18 14.72
C ASP A 475 22.45 -2.93 14.64
N THR A 476 21.26 -2.99 15.25
CA THR A 476 20.27 -1.91 15.31
C THR A 476 20.24 -1.21 16.67
N LEU A 477 20.50 -1.96 17.75
CA LEU A 477 20.37 -1.46 19.13
C LEU A 477 21.19 -0.18 19.41
N GLN A 478 22.36 -0.01 18.78
CA GLN A 478 23.21 1.16 18.95
C GLN A 478 22.82 2.34 18.07
N GLU A 479 21.90 2.15 17.12
CA GLU A 479 21.47 3.16 16.13
C GLU A 479 20.14 3.83 16.51
N VAL A 480 19.31 3.16 17.34
CA VAL A 480 18.04 3.70 17.81
C VAL A 480 18.22 4.74 18.91
N ARG A 481 17.31 5.69 19.00
CA ARG A 481 17.30 6.74 20.05
C ARG A 481 16.91 6.17 21.42
N ASN A 482 16.05 5.16 21.44
CA ASN A 482 15.54 4.52 22.66
C ASN A 482 15.84 3.01 22.73
N PRO A 483 17.09 2.58 22.99
CA PRO A 483 17.45 1.16 23.07
C PRO A 483 16.63 0.39 24.13
N ARG A 484 16.23 1.06 25.21
CA ARG A 484 15.40 0.49 26.26
C ARG A 484 14.01 0.14 25.73
N GLY A 485 13.37 1.10 25.05
CA GLY A 485 12.06 0.89 24.42
C GLY A 485 12.09 -0.24 23.41
N LEU A 486 13.12 -0.26 22.54
CA LEU A 486 13.31 -1.32 21.56
C LEU A 486 13.40 -2.72 22.18
N LEU A 487 14.15 -2.89 23.28
CA LEU A 487 14.25 -4.18 23.97
C LEU A 487 12.90 -4.62 24.55
N HIS A 488 12.12 -3.69 25.11
CA HIS A 488 10.76 -3.99 25.59
C HIS A 488 9.80 -4.36 24.48
N GLU A 489 9.85 -3.65 23.34
CA GLU A 489 9.03 -3.96 22.16
C GLU A 489 9.42 -5.33 21.56
N ALA A 490 10.70 -5.60 21.38
CA ALA A 490 11.18 -6.90 20.90
C ALA A 490 10.67 -8.05 21.78
N LEU A 491 10.66 -7.84 23.12
CA LEU A 491 10.14 -8.84 24.08
C LEU A 491 8.61 -8.76 24.28
N ARG A 492 7.93 -7.72 23.79
CA ARG A 492 6.47 -7.67 23.73
C ARG A 492 5.95 -8.55 22.60
N ILE A 493 6.58 -8.44 21.42
CA ILE A 493 6.14 -9.13 20.21
C ILE A 493 6.69 -10.56 20.07
N ALA A 494 7.72 -10.95 20.89
CA ALA A 494 8.34 -12.27 20.82
C ALA A 494 8.64 -12.84 22.20
N ASP A 495 8.69 -14.20 22.31
CA ASP A 495 9.02 -14.92 23.53
C ASP A 495 10.46 -14.69 23.99
N GLU A 496 11.39 -14.58 23.03
CA GLU A 496 12.81 -14.29 23.26
C GLU A 496 13.35 -13.35 22.18
N ALA A 497 14.46 -12.66 22.49
CA ALA A 497 15.13 -11.84 21.49
C ALA A 497 16.63 -12.18 21.40
N ILE A 498 17.18 -12.08 20.18
CA ILE A 498 18.61 -12.21 19.89
C ILE A 498 19.12 -10.83 19.48
N VAL A 499 19.98 -10.24 20.31
CA VAL A 499 20.49 -8.88 20.11
C VAL A 499 21.96 -8.95 19.77
N THR A 500 22.37 -8.23 18.71
CA THR A 500 23.80 -8.08 18.38
C THR A 500 24.20 -6.61 18.44
N PHE A 501 25.43 -6.37 18.88
CA PHE A 501 26.00 -5.03 18.90
C PHE A 501 27.52 -5.06 18.90
N PRO A 502 28.21 -4.02 18.35
CA PRO A 502 29.65 -3.85 18.46
C PRO A 502 30.02 -3.57 19.91
N ASN A 503 31.04 -4.27 20.42
CA ASN A 503 31.52 -4.10 21.80
C ASN A 503 32.57 -3.01 21.91
N PHE A 504 32.20 -1.83 22.37
CA PHE A 504 33.09 -0.69 22.56
C PHE A 504 34.14 -0.90 23.68
N ALA A 505 34.03 -1.95 24.50
CA ALA A 505 35.03 -2.34 25.48
C ALA A 505 36.15 -3.26 24.93
N ALA A 506 36.15 -3.58 23.64
CA ALA A 506 37.19 -4.40 23.01
C ALA A 506 38.61 -3.81 23.24
N TYR A 507 39.62 -4.67 23.49
CA TYR A 507 40.97 -4.27 23.86
C TYR A 507 41.59 -3.27 22.86
N ARG A 508 41.33 -3.40 21.56
CA ARG A 508 41.85 -2.48 20.53
C ARG A 508 41.28 -1.08 20.65
N ILE A 509 39.98 -0.97 20.93
CA ILE A 509 39.31 0.33 21.15
C ILE A 509 39.93 1.01 22.35
N ARG A 510 40.08 0.28 23.48
CA ARG A 510 40.72 0.81 24.71
C ARG A 510 42.16 1.27 24.48
N LEU A 511 42.95 0.47 23.79
CA LEU A 511 44.34 0.83 23.49
C LEU A 511 44.44 2.05 22.56
N THR A 512 43.56 2.12 21.54
CA THR A 512 43.56 3.28 20.63
C THR A 512 43.14 4.55 21.36
N LEU A 513 42.11 4.50 22.21
CA LEU A 513 41.75 5.64 23.05
C LEU A 513 42.86 6.04 24.00
N ALA A 514 43.43 5.06 24.71
CA ALA A 514 44.49 5.33 25.71
C ALA A 514 45.76 5.90 25.09
N PHE A 515 46.22 5.39 23.94
CA PHE A 515 47.50 5.77 23.36
C PHE A 515 47.42 6.79 22.23
N ARG A 516 46.28 6.91 21.55
CA ARG A 516 46.08 7.83 20.42
C ARG A 516 45.08 8.94 20.69
N GLY A 517 44.30 8.86 21.80
CA GLY A 517 43.32 9.88 22.18
C GLY A 517 42.18 10.07 21.21
N ARG A 518 41.90 9.07 20.32
CA ARG A 518 40.81 9.14 19.32
C ARG A 518 40.07 7.84 19.19
N LEU A 519 38.80 7.93 18.76
CA LEU A 519 38.01 6.75 18.43
C LEU A 519 38.62 6.00 17.23
N PRO A 520 38.71 4.68 17.28
CA PRO A 520 39.22 3.89 16.18
C PRO A 520 38.22 3.71 15.06
N VAL A 521 38.62 4.01 13.83
CA VAL A 521 37.93 3.55 12.64
C VAL A 521 38.41 2.13 12.31
N SER A 522 37.54 1.19 12.10
CA SER A 522 37.85 -0.23 11.86
C SER A 522 36.76 -0.88 11.00
N LYS A 523 37.03 -2.11 10.52
CA LYS A 523 35.98 -2.86 9.80
C LYS A 523 34.71 -3.18 10.62
N ALA A 524 34.75 -3.08 11.93
CA ALA A 524 33.61 -3.26 12.84
C ALA A 524 32.94 -1.91 13.19
N LEU A 525 33.64 -0.82 13.04
CA LEU A 525 33.21 0.57 13.24
C LEU A 525 33.76 1.36 12.04
N PRO A 526 33.13 1.27 10.87
CA PRO A 526 33.72 1.78 9.63
C PRO A 526 33.62 3.28 9.45
N PHE A 527 32.90 3.99 10.32
CA PHE A 527 32.59 5.40 10.22
C PHE A 527 33.50 6.25 11.12
N GLU A 528 33.72 7.50 10.75
CA GLU A 528 34.27 8.53 11.64
C GLU A 528 33.20 8.93 12.67
N TRP A 529 33.60 9.58 13.75
CA TRP A 529 32.67 9.91 14.85
C TRP A 529 31.55 10.87 14.46
N TYR A 530 31.71 11.63 13.38
CA TYR A 530 30.72 12.58 12.86
C TYR A 530 29.79 12.01 11.76
N ASP A 531 30.15 10.84 11.19
CA ASP A 531 29.36 10.18 10.12
C ASP A 531 28.73 8.85 10.58
N THR A 532 28.95 8.47 11.85
CA THR A 532 28.51 7.18 12.34
C THR A 532 27.02 7.15 12.64
N PRO A 533 26.27 6.10 12.21
CA PRO A 533 24.90 5.88 12.67
C PRO A 533 24.84 5.42 14.13
N ASN A 534 25.98 5.00 14.73
CA ASN A 534 26.02 4.53 16.11
C ASN A 534 25.88 5.69 17.09
N ILE A 535 24.71 5.85 17.70
CA ILE A 535 24.46 6.86 18.73
C ILE A 535 24.93 6.39 20.11
N HIS A 536 24.95 5.06 20.33
CA HIS A 536 25.28 4.47 21.62
C HIS A 536 26.55 3.62 21.58
N CYS A 537 27.50 3.91 22.47
CA CYS A 537 28.72 3.14 22.68
C CYS A 537 28.50 1.99 23.69
N ILE A 538 27.94 0.87 23.24
CA ILE A 538 27.50 -0.22 24.09
C ILE A 538 28.67 -1.13 24.46
N THR A 539 28.80 -1.52 25.76
CA THR A 539 29.69 -2.58 26.21
C THR A 539 28.88 -3.78 26.76
N LEU A 540 29.46 -4.98 26.76
CA LEU A 540 28.80 -6.14 27.36
C LEU A 540 28.43 -5.92 28.85
N LYS A 541 29.26 -5.16 29.60
CA LYS A 541 28.97 -4.87 31.01
C LYS A 541 27.78 -3.92 31.16
N ASP A 542 27.71 -2.88 30.33
CA ASP A 542 26.61 -1.92 30.36
C ASP A 542 25.30 -2.58 29.91
N PHE A 543 25.35 -3.42 28.87
CA PHE A 543 24.20 -4.20 28.41
C PHE A 543 23.65 -5.13 29.53
N ARG A 544 24.51 -5.84 30.24
CA ARG A 544 24.10 -6.65 31.38
C ARG A 544 23.42 -5.82 32.47
N ARG A 545 24.02 -4.68 32.83
CA ARG A 545 23.45 -3.76 33.82
C ARG A 545 22.08 -3.21 33.38
N LEU A 546 21.90 -2.92 32.10
CA LEU A 546 20.61 -2.53 31.57
C LEU A 546 19.60 -3.67 31.71
N CYS A 547 19.92 -4.87 31.24
CA CYS A 547 19.04 -6.05 31.35
C CYS A 547 18.62 -6.32 32.78
N ASP A 548 19.57 -6.25 33.74
CA ASP A 548 19.26 -6.46 35.18
C ASP A 548 18.29 -5.41 35.75
N ARG A 549 18.42 -4.15 35.32
CA ARG A 549 17.51 -3.05 35.72
C ARG A 549 16.12 -3.19 35.15
N GLU A 550 16.02 -3.68 33.90
CA GLU A 550 14.77 -3.80 33.15
C GLU A 550 14.07 -5.15 33.40
N GLY A 551 14.58 -6.01 34.29
CA GLY A 551 13.99 -7.32 34.55
C GLY A 551 14.12 -8.27 33.34
N ILE A 552 15.17 -8.10 32.54
CA ILE A 552 15.47 -8.94 31.39
C ILE A 552 16.51 -9.98 31.78
N GLU A 553 16.25 -11.25 31.48
CA GLU A 553 17.18 -12.37 31.68
C GLU A 553 18.04 -12.56 30.42
N ILE A 554 19.36 -12.63 30.61
CA ILE A 554 20.30 -13.00 29.55
C ILE A 554 20.50 -14.52 29.61
N CYS A 555 19.90 -15.24 28.66
CA CYS A 555 19.95 -16.71 28.63
C CYS A 555 21.29 -17.23 28.08
N GLU A 556 21.87 -16.56 27.09
CA GLU A 556 23.10 -16.97 26.40
C GLU A 556 23.86 -15.76 25.88
N VAL A 557 25.20 -15.81 25.93
CA VAL A 557 26.07 -14.80 25.31
C VAL A 557 27.13 -15.49 24.46
N LYS A 558 27.07 -15.30 23.15
CA LYS A 558 28.17 -15.61 22.24
C LYS A 558 29.00 -14.35 21.98
N ALA A 559 30.28 -14.54 21.77
CA ALA A 559 31.20 -13.45 21.52
C ALA A 559 32.05 -13.74 20.27
N GLU A 560 32.28 -12.74 19.46
CA GLU A 560 33.12 -12.86 18.26
C GLU A 560 34.30 -11.91 18.30
N SER A 561 35.44 -12.38 17.81
CA SER A 561 36.59 -11.53 17.54
C SER A 561 37.22 -11.86 16.19
N ARG A 562 37.48 -10.81 15.42
CA ARG A 562 38.17 -10.93 14.13
C ARG A 562 39.69 -10.99 14.27
N HIS A 563 40.23 -10.74 15.49
CA HIS A 563 41.68 -10.65 15.75
C HIS A 563 42.20 -11.82 16.59
N PRO A 564 43.43 -12.32 16.29
CA PRO A 564 44.02 -13.46 17.01
C PRO A 564 44.09 -13.24 18.54
N ILE A 565 44.58 -12.06 18.98
CA ILE A 565 44.65 -11.74 20.42
C ILE A 565 43.25 -11.71 21.03
N GLY A 566 42.27 -11.15 20.36
CA GLY A 566 40.89 -11.16 20.83
C GLY A 566 40.34 -12.57 20.96
N LYS A 567 40.63 -13.47 20.02
CA LYS A 567 40.26 -14.90 20.11
C LYS A 567 40.92 -15.57 21.33
N LEU A 568 42.17 -15.29 21.56
CA LEU A 568 42.87 -15.79 22.74
C LEU A 568 42.21 -15.31 24.04
N LEU A 569 41.88 -14.01 24.12
CA LEU A 569 41.16 -13.45 25.30
C LEU A 569 39.78 -14.11 25.51
N LEU A 570 39.10 -14.46 24.42
CA LEU A 570 37.81 -15.18 24.49
C LEU A 570 37.97 -16.60 25.04
N LEU A 571 39.06 -17.31 24.73
CA LEU A 571 39.38 -18.61 25.30
C LEU A 571 39.57 -18.57 26.83
N PHE A 572 40.09 -17.43 27.34
CA PHE A 572 40.20 -17.19 28.79
C PHE A 572 38.92 -16.61 29.42
N GLY A 573 37.77 -16.61 28.72
CA GLY A 573 36.50 -16.09 29.23
C GLY A 573 36.37 -14.59 29.33
N LEU A 574 37.37 -13.84 28.84
CA LEU A 574 37.42 -12.36 28.89
C LEU A 574 36.57 -11.73 27.80
N LYS A 575 35.28 -12.10 27.72
CA LYS A 575 34.36 -11.70 26.64
C LYS A 575 34.29 -10.18 26.43
N ASN A 576 34.21 -9.39 27.52
CA ASN A 576 34.11 -7.92 27.42
C ASN A 576 35.40 -7.25 26.89
N LEU A 577 36.54 -7.93 26.93
CA LEU A 577 37.84 -7.41 26.44
C LEU A 577 38.19 -7.98 25.08
N GLY A 578 37.90 -9.25 24.85
CA GLY A 578 38.29 -9.97 23.63
C GLY A 578 37.31 -9.82 22.46
N ALA A 579 36.02 -9.64 22.74
CA ALA A 579 35.00 -9.59 21.71
C ALA A 579 34.99 -8.25 20.95
N THR A 580 34.86 -8.33 19.64
CA THR A 580 34.52 -7.18 18.78
C THR A 580 33.00 -7.06 18.59
N THR A 581 32.28 -8.19 18.59
CA THR A 581 30.83 -8.24 18.49
C THR A 581 30.27 -9.16 19.55
N ILE A 582 29.18 -8.77 20.18
CA ILE A 582 28.41 -9.53 21.14
C ILE A 582 27.11 -10.00 20.47
N ILE A 583 26.71 -11.22 20.78
CA ILE A 583 25.42 -11.79 20.41
C ILE A 583 24.81 -12.29 21.73
N ALA A 584 23.69 -11.73 22.16
CA ALA A 584 23.02 -12.07 23.40
C ALA A 584 21.60 -12.55 23.12
N ARG A 585 21.21 -13.70 23.68
CA ARG A 585 19.83 -14.16 23.71
C ARG A 585 19.22 -13.77 25.04
N ILE A 586 18.11 -13.06 24.98
CA ILE A 586 17.41 -12.48 26.12
C ILE A 586 15.94 -12.88 26.15
N ARG A 587 15.35 -12.86 27.35
CA ARG A 587 13.91 -13.03 27.53
C ARG A 587 13.42 -12.22 28.72
N ARG A 588 12.11 -12.06 28.89
CA ARG A 588 11.55 -11.51 30.13
C ARG A 588 11.89 -12.40 31.31
N ARG A 589 12.29 -11.81 32.45
CA ARG A 589 12.45 -12.54 33.69
C ARG A 589 11.05 -12.94 34.18
N LYS A 590 10.86 -14.25 34.43
CA LYS A 590 9.61 -14.79 34.98
C LYS A 590 9.38 -14.34 36.39
#